data_3e3fd59143b3f2cb9180a22b828cd7e0
#
_entry.id   3e3fd59143b3f2cb9180a22b828cd7e0
#
_cell.length_a   1.000
_cell.length_b   1.000
_cell.length_c   1.000
_cell.angle_alpha   90.00
_cell.angle_beta   90.00
_cell.angle_gamma   90.00
#
_symmetry.space_group_name_H-M   'P 1'
#
loop_
_entity.id
_entity.type
_entity.pdbx_description
1 polymer ?
#
loop_
_entity_poly.entity_id
_entity_poly.type
_entity_poly.pdbx_seq_one_letter_code
_entity_poly.pdbx_strand_id
1 'polypeptide(L)'
;MNYEEAVAYIDETPKFTKKNSLDHTKECLRRLGNPQDEFKVIHVAGTNGKGSTCAFLTSVLREAGYSCGLFTSPHLVEINERFQINEVNIDNDTFLKAFEKVKVLADELVAEGSYHPTYFEMLFLMGMVIFAEAGVDYVTLETGLGGRMDATTAVENPVACVITSISLDHMQYLGDTVAKIAGEKAGIIVPGVPVIYDGNDPDAAEVIRARAEELGSPAYEVKRSDTEVLRNTSAGIDFAFRNEYYKDMVFSIPFIAKYQVMNSALALKTIEVLQNVISVSMDQIHVGIAGTRWQGRMETVLPGVIVDGAHNEDGVEKFVETAEHFQKECPLTLLFSAVDDKDYTDMIHTICSRITFRQVVVTSVGGYRQVPAERFAKLFTEAGASSVEVVEDVEKAFGRALEVKGDDGMLFCVGSLYLVGEIKDVIRRNKK
;
A
#
# COMPACT_ATOMS: atom_id res chain seq x y z
N MET A 1 -6.20 29.92 4.48
CA MET A 1 -5.29 28.99 5.18
C MET A 1 -4.08 28.75 4.29
N ASN A 2 -2.92 28.49 4.89
CA ASN A 2 -1.77 27.99 4.13
C ASN A 2 -1.75 26.44 4.13
N TYR A 3 -0.80 25.84 3.44
CA TYR A 3 -0.71 24.39 3.30
C TYR A 3 -0.49 23.69 4.67
N GLU A 4 0.39 24.22 5.51
CA GLU A 4 0.71 23.66 6.83
C GLU A 4 -0.53 23.70 7.76
N GLU A 5 -1.30 24.79 7.71
CA GLU A 5 -2.56 24.91 8.47
C GLU A 5 -3.62 23.91 7.96
N ALA A 6 -3.67 23.66 6.65
CA ALA A 6 -4.59 22.69 6.06
C ALA A 6 -4.22 21.24 6.45
N VAL A 7 -2.93 20.89 6.43
CA VAL A 7 -2.43 19.59 6.89
C VAL A 7 -2.74 19.41 8.37
N ALA A 8 -2.44 20.40 9.21
CA ALA A 8 -2.74 20.35 10.65
C ALA A 8 -4.25 20.14 10.92
N TYR A 9 -5.12 20.84 10.20
CA TYR A 9 -6.57 20.64 10.30
C TYR A 9 -7.00 19.21 10.00
N ILE A 10 -6.44 18.61 8.93
CA ILE A 10 -6.74 17.21 8.58
C ILE A 10 -6.21 16.27 9.65
N ASP A 11 -4.98 16.50 10.16
CA ASP A 11 -4.37 15.63 11.17
C ASP A 11 -5.07 15.69 12.53
N GLU A 12 -5.67 16.81 12.89
CA GLU A 12 -6.52 16.98 14.07
C GLU A 12 -7.90 16.32 13.89
N THR A 13 -8.35 16.08 12.65
CA THR A 13 -9.61 15.38 12.40
C THR A 13 -9.48 13.92 12.88
N PRO A 14 -10.44 13.41 13.67
CA PRO A 14 -10.35 12.09 14.26
C PRO A 14 -10.17 10.98 13.23
N LYS A 15 -9.12 10.15 13.41
CA LYS A 15 -8.73 9.07 12.48
C LYS A 15 -9.52 7.78 12.72
N PHE A 16 -9.81 7.48 13.99
CA PHE A 16 -10.44 6.23 14.42
C PHE A 16 -11.73 6.49 15.22
N THR A 17 -12.66 7.21 14.61
CA THR A 17 -14.01 7.39 15.16
C THR A 17 -14.99 6.38 14.56
N LYS A 18 -16.23 6.39 15.05
CA LYS A 18 -17.32 5.72 14.37
C LYS A 18 -17.40 6.28 12.94
N LYS A 19 -17.18 5.42 11.93
CA LYS A 19 -17.29 5.79 10.51
C LYS A 19 -18.67 6.37 10.24
N ASN A 20 -18.73 7.41 9.43
CA ASN A 20 -19.98 7.85 8.84
C ASN A 20 -20.54 6.74 7.93
N SER A 21 -21.81 6.79 7.59
CA SER A 21 -22.39 5.85 6.63
C SER A 21 -21.87 6.15 5.23
N LEU A 22 -21.87 5.16 4.34
CA LEU A 22 -21.58 5.39 2.91
C LEU A 22 -22.54 6.41 2.29
N ASP A 23 -23.80 6.47 2.74
CA ASP A 23 -24.76 7.46 2.27
C ASP A 23 -24.30 8.89 2.61
N HIS A 24 -23.65 9.10 3.74
CA HIS A 24 -23.04 10.38 4.08
C HIS A 24 -21.91 10.74 3.09
N THR A 25 -21.02 9.80 2.80
CA THR A 25 -19.93 10.01 1.82
C THR A 25 -20.48 10.26 0.41
N LYS A 26 -21.52 9.54 0.00
CA LYS A 26 -22.22 9.77 -1.29
C LYS A 26 -22.87 11.15 -1.34
N GLU A 27 -23.49 11.59 -0.25
CA GLU A 27 -24.05 12.95 -0.17
C GLU A 27 -22.96 14.03 -0.27
N CYS A 28 -21.77 13.79 0.35
CA CYS A 28 -20.63 14.68 0.18
C CYS A 28 -20.18 14.75 -1.29
N LEU A 29 -20.04 13.61 -1.97
CA LEU A 29 -19.71 13.56 -3.40
C LEU A 29 -20.73 14.28 -4.26
N ARG A 30 -22.04 14.07 -3.99
CA ARG A 30 -23.13 14.73 -4.72
C ARG A 30 -23.06 16.25 -4.57
N ARG A 31 -22.78 16.78 -3.38
CA ARG A 31 -22.62 18.23 -3.12
C ARG A 31 -21.37 18.80 -3.79
N LEU A 32 -20.33 18.00 -3.97
CA LEU A 32 -19.13 18.36 -4.74
C LEU A 32 -19.33 18.25 -6.25
N GLY A 33 -20.52 17.86 -6.73
CA GLY A 33 -20.86 17.74 -8.14
C GLY A 33 -20.50 16.38 -8.75
N ASN A 34 -20.39 15.33 -7.92
CA ASN A 34 -20.01 13.96 -8.32
C ASN A 34 -18.68 13.89 -9.10
N PRO A 35 -17.58 14.41 -8.56
CA PRO A 35 -16.30 14.44 -9.26
C PRO A 35 -15.80 13.03 -9.66
N GLN A 36 -16.21 11.98 -8.95
CA GLN A 36 -15.86 10.58 -9.26
C GLN A 36 -16.47 10.05 -10.57
N ASP A 37 -17.42 10.74 -11.16
CA ASP A 37 -18.06 10.32 -12.42
C ASP A 37 -17.30 10.86 -13.66
N GLU A 38 -16.31 11.73 -13.48
CA GLU A 38 -15.52 12.34 -14.56
C GLU A 38 -14.40 11.42 -15.10
N PHE A 39 -14.11 10.31 -14.44
CA PHE A 39 -13.03 9.37 -14.80
C PHE A 39 -13.41 7.93 -14.50
N LYS A 40 -12.67 6.97 -15.08
CA LYS A 40 -12.87 5.55 -14.83
C LYS A 40 -12.06 5.10 -13.61
N VAL A 41 -12.66 4.29 -12.74
CA VAL A 41 -12.03 3.83 -11.50
C VAL A 41 -11.71 2.34 -11.55
N ILE A 42 -10.48 1.96 -11.20
CA ILE A 42 -10.10 0.59 -10.81
C ILE A 42 -9.96 0.59 -9.29
N HIS A 43 -10.87 -0.10 -8.60
CA HIS A 43 -10.98 -0.07 -7.14
C HIS A 43 -10.23 -1.26 -6.53
N VAL A 44 -9.27 -1.00 -5.63
CA VAL A 44 -8.35 -2.00 -5.11
C VAL A 44 -8.46 -2.14 -3.58
N ALA A 45 -8.85 -3.34 -3.12
CA ALA A 45 -8.86 -3.72 -1.71
C ALA A 45 -7.87 -4.87 -1.44
N GLY A 46 -7.64 -5.18 -0.19
CA GLY A 46 -6.75 -6.27 0.25
C GLY A 46 -6.13 -5.99 1.62
N THR A 47 -5.41 -6.93 2.17
CA THR A 47 -4.59 -6.70 3.36
C THR A 47 -3.25 -6.11 2.95
N ASN A 48 -2.45 -6.85 2.22
CA ASN A 48 -1.16 -6.44 1.70
C ASN A 48 -1.19 -6.35 0.16
N GLY A 49 -0.31 -5.53 -0.43
CA GLY A 49 -0.15 -5.44 -1.88
C GLY A 49 -1.03 -4.41 -2.61
N LYS A 50 -2.03 -3.79 -1.96
CA LYS A 50 -2.95 -2.81 -2.57
C LYS A 50 -2.21 -1.72 -3.35
N GLY A 51 -1.41 -0.90 -2.66
CA GLY A 51 -0.67 0.20 -3.27
C GLY A 51 0.31 -0.25 -4.36
N SER A 52 0.96 -1.43 -4.19
CA SER A 52 1.83 -2.01 -5.23
C SER A 52 1.03 -2.37 -6.49
N THR A 53 -0.14 -3.01 -6.33
CA THR A 53 -1.02 -3.36 -7.46
C THR A 53 -1.55 -2.09 -8.14
N CYS A 54 -1.95 -1.06 -7.37
CA CYS A 54 -2.31 0.25 -7.91
C CYS A 54 -1.16 0.86 -8.73
N ALA A 55 0.08 0.80 -8.22
CA ALA A 55 1.24 1.33 -8.93
C ALA A 55 1.51 0.61 -10.26
N PHE A 56 1.43 -0.74 -10.30
CA PHE A 56 1.55 -1.51 -11.53
C PHE A 56 0.47 -1.11 -12.55
N LEU A 57 -0.78 -1.01 -12.11
CA LEU A 57 -1.90 -0.60 -12.97
C LEU A 57 -1.70 0.81 -13.52
N THR A 58 -1.35 1.77 -12.65
CA THR A 58 -1.11 3.16 -13.05
C THR A 58 0.03 3.27 -14.06
N SER A 59 1.14 2.54 -13.84
CA SER A 59 2.29 2.54 -14.74
C SER A 59 1.93 2.00 -16.13
N VAL A 60 1.19 0.89 -16.22
CA VAL A 60 0.74 0.33 -17.49
C VAL A 60 -0.24 1.26 -18.22
N LEU A 61 -1.20 1.85 -17.50
CA LEU A 61 -2.16 2.80 -18.09
C LEU A 61 -1.47 4.05 -18.62
N ARG A 62 -0.49 4.58 -17.89
CA ARG A 62 0.31 5.73 -18.32
C ARG A 62 1.13 5.40 -19.58
N GLU A 63 1.77 4.23 -19.64
CA GLU A 63 2.48 3.78 -20.85
C GLU A 63 1.54 3.56 -22.05
N ALA A 64 0.27 3.24 -21.79
CA ALA A 64 -0.76 3.20 -22.82
C ALA A 64 -1.21 4.59 -23.30
N GLY A 65 -0.71 5.67 -22.69
CA GLY A 65 -1.00 7.06 -23.07
C GLY A 65 -2.19 7.69 -22.36
N TYR A 66 -2.75 7.04 -21.33
CA TYR A 66 -3.81 7.61 -20.52
C TYR A 66 -3.26 8.54 -19.43
N SER A 67 -4.01 9.59 -19.11
CA SER A 67 -3.78 10.39 -17.92
C SER A 67 -4.33 9.66 -16.70
N CYS A 68 -3.51 9.48 -15.66
CA CYS A 68 -3.83 8.60 -14.54
C CYS A 68 -3.74 9.31 -13.20
N GLY A 69 -4.78 9.15 -12.38
CA GLY A 69 -4.76 9.44 -10.95
C GLY A 69 -4.44 8.17 -10.15
N LEU A 70 -3.70 8.34 -9.05
CA LEU A 70 -3.43 7.29 -8.08
C LEU A 70 -3.75 7.80 -6.69
N PHE A 71 -4.71 7.15 -6.01
CA PHE A 71 -5.03 7.41 -4.60
C PHE A 71 -4.57 6.25 -3.75
N THR A 72 -3.72 6.53 -2.75
CA THR A 72 -3.15 5.50 -1.87
C THR A 72 -3.11 5.90 -0.41
N SER A 73 -2.95 4.91 0.48
CA SER A 73 -2.83 5.12 1.92
C SER A 73 -2.01 4.02 2.61
N PRO A 74 -1.26 4.39 3.66
CA PRO A 74 -0.92 5.74 4.10
C PRO A 74 0.18 6.39 3.25
N HIS A 75 0.50 7.67 3.48
CA HIS A 75 1.73 8.30 3.00
C HIS A 75 2.93 7.92 3.88
N LEU A 76 4.14 8.09 3.37
CA LEU A 76 5.39 7.83 4.09
C LEU A 76 5.96 9.11 4.72
N VAL A 77 6.13 10.17 3.96
CA VAL A 77 6.75 11.44 4.40
C VAL A 77 5.75 12.58 4.33
N GLU A 78 5.12 12.80 3.18
CA GLU A 78 4.23 13.94 2.95
C GLU A 78 2.82 13.48 2.56
N ILE A 79 1.81 14.17 3.09
CA ILE A 79 0.40 13.83 2.83
C ILE A 79 0.05 13.88 1.33
N ASN A 80 0.77 14.68 0.54
CA ASN A 80 0.61 14.80 -0.91
C ASN A 80 0.88 13.48 -1.65
N GLU A 81 1.70 12.56 -1.07
CA GLU A 81 1.99 11.24 -1.64
C GLU A 81 0.72 10.39 -1.87
N ARG A 82 -0.36 10.72 -1.15
CA ARG A 82 -1.65 10.02 -1.30
C ARG A 82 -2.34 10.33 -2.62
N PHE A 83 -1.92 11.38 -3.30
CA PHE A 83 -2.51 11.88 -4.53
C PHE A 83 -1.43 12.03 -5.59
N GLN A 84 -1.41 11.14 -6.56
CA GLN A 84 -0.47 11.25 -7.66
C GLN A 84 -1.24 11.44 -8.98
N ILE A 85 -0.69 12.26 -9.86
CA ILE A 85 -1.13 12.42 -11.25
C ILE A 85 0.04 12.02 -12.12
N ASN A 86 -0.14 10.99 -12.96
CA ASN A 86 0.88 10.44 -13.83
C ASN A 86 2.18 10.07 -13.06
N GLU A 87 2.02 9.42 -11.89
CA GLU A 87 3.10 8.99 -10.96
C GLU A 87 3.89 10.14 -10.31
N VAL A 88 3.37 11.37 -10.38
CA VAL A 88 3.95 12.54 -9.70
C VAL A 88 3.03 12.98 -8.57
N ASN A 89 3.58 13.17 -7.38
CA ASN A 89 2.83 13.71 -6.26
C ASN A 89 2.31 15.12 -6.60
N ILE A 90 1.09 15.43 -6.18
CA ILE A 90 0.55 16.78 -6.36
C ILE A 90 1.36 17.83 -5.58
N ASP A 91 1.34 19.06 -6.03
CA ASP A 91 1.93 20.18 -5.32
C ASP A 91 1.03 20.72 -4.18
N ASN A 92 1.59 21.58 -3.35
CA ASN A 92 0.92 22.14 -2.18
C ASN A 92 -0.27 23.04 -2.58
N ASP A 93 -0.19 23.72 -3.73
CA ASP A 93 -1.26 24.58 -4.22
C ASP A 93 -2.48 23.77 -4.66
N THR A 94 -2.27 22.66 -5.35
CA THR A 94 -3.31 21.70 -5.74
C THR A 94 -3.97 21.09 -4.51
N PHE A 95 -3.17 20.69 -3.51
CA PHE A 95 -3.67 20.18 -2.24
C PHE A 95 -4.55 21.21 -1.54
N LEU A 96 -4.06 22.44 -1.40
CA LEU A 96 -4.77 23.52 -0.70
C LEU A 96 -6.11 23.87 -1.36
N LYS A 97 -6.16 23.97 -2.70
CA LYS A 97 -7.39 24.20 -3.44
C LYS A 97 -8.46 23.13 -3.21
N ALA A 98 -8.05 21.86 -3.25
CA ALA A 98 -8.97 20.76 -2.98
C ALA A 98 -9.42 20.74 -1.51
N PHE A 99 -8.51 20.99 -0.58
CA PHE A 99 -8.82 21.13 0.83
C PHE A 99 -9.86 22.21 1.10
N GLU A 100 -9.68 23.40 0.55
CA GLU A 100 -10.62 24.53 0.73
C GLU A 100 -12.04 24.17 0.28
N LYS A 101 -12.19 23.48 -0.86
CA LYS A 101 -13.50 23.02 -1.35
C LYS A 101 -14.16 22.03 -0.41
N VAL A 102 -13.40 21.02 0.04
CA VAL A 102 -13.94 19.99 0.93
C VAL A 102 -14.20 20.54 2.33
N LYS A 103 -13.39 21.51 2.78
CA LYS A 103 -13.61 22.19 4.06
C LYS A 103 -14.89 23.02 4.05
N VAL A 104 -15.16 23.76 2.98
CA VAL A 104 -16.43 24.52 2.85
C VAL A 104 -17.62 23.58 2.95
N LEU A 105 -17.59 22.45 2.24
CA LEU A 105 -18.62 21.42 2.35
C LEU A 105 -18.76 20.89 3.80
N ALA A 106 -17.64 20.60 4.46
CA ALA A 106 -17.65 20.09 5.83
C ALA A 106 -18.28 21.10 6.81
N ASP A 107 -17.95 22.39 6.68
CA ASP A 107 -18.52 23.47 7.49
C ASP A 107 -20.04 23.62 7.26
N GLU A 108 -20.50 23.49 6.01
CA GLU A 108 -21.94 23.53 5.65
C GLU A 108 -22.69 22.34 6.28
N LEU A 109 -22.15 21.11 6.17
CA LEU A 109 -22.74 19.92 6.77
C LEU A 109 -22.89 20.06 8.29
N VAL A 110 -21.87 20.56 8.98
CA VAL A 110 -21.92 20.81 10.43
C VAL A 110 -22.95 21.89 10.77
N ALA A 111 -23.02 22.96 10.00
CA ALA A 111 -24.00 24.03 10.20
C ALA A 111 -25.45 23.54 10.02
N GLU A 112 -25.69 22.57 9.16
CA GLU A 112 -26.98 21.89 8.96
C GLU A 112 -27.29 20.83 10.03
N GLY A 113 -26.37 20.57 10.98
CA GLY A 113 -26.53 19.56 12.03
C GLY A 113 -26.15 18.12 11.59
N SER A 114 -25.46 17.98 10.45
CA SER A 114 -24.91 16.71 9.97
C SER A 114 -23.51 16.47 10.54
N TYR A 115 -22.88 15.34 10.19
CA TYR A 115 -21.57 14.97 10.68
C TYR A 115 -20.46 15.56 9.81
N HIS A 116 -19.37 15.96 10.45
CA HIS A 116 -18.12 16.29 9.77
C HIS A 116 -17.52 15.04 9.11
N PRO A 117 -16.99 15.10 7.87
CA PRO A 117 -16.24 13.99 7.30
C PRO A 117 -15.05 13.61 8.18
N THR A 118 -14.79 12.32 8.35
CA THR A 118 -13.63 11.81 9.09
C THR A 118 -12.33 12.12 8.35
N TYR A 119 -11.17 11.90 9.02
CA TYR A 119 -9.83 12.08 8.43
C TYR A 119 -9.71 11.43 7.04
N PHE A 120 -10.11 10.16 6.91
CA PHE A 120 -9.97 9.45 5.64
C PHE A 120 -11.01 9.90 4.60
N GLU A 121 -12.24 10.20 5.03
CA GLU A 121 -13.27 10.75 4.14
C GLU A 121 -12.86 12.13 3.57
N MET A 122 -12.26 13.01 4.37
CA MET A 122 -11.71 14.28 3.88
C MET A 122 -10.69 14.04 2.75
N LEU A 123 -9.71 13.14 2.98
CA LEU A 123 -8.68 12.83 1.99
C LEU A 123 -9.27 12.18 0.73
N PHE A 124 -10.21 11.25 0.88
CA PHE A 124 -10.88 10.63 -0.26
C PHE A 124 -11.63 11.67 -1.10
N LEU A 125 -12.44 12.53 -0.48
CA LEU A 125 -13.18 13.58 -1.17
C LEU A 125 -12.24 14.57 -1.89
N MET A 126 -11.13 14.96 -1.24
CA MET A 126 -10.08 15.77 -1.88
C MET A 126 -9.50 15.07 -3.10
N GLY A 127 -9.19 13.77 -3.01
CA GLY A 127 -8.69 12.97 -4.13
C GLY A 127 -9.65 13.01 -5.33
N MET A 128 -10.94 12.84 -5.11
CA MET A 128 -11.95 12.89 -6.18
C MET A 128 -11.97 14.24 -6.87
N VAL A 129 -11.92 15.34 -6.08
CA VAL A 129 -11.86 16.71 -6.62
C VAL A 129 -10.57 16.94 -7.40
N ILE A 130 -9.41 16.54 -6.88
CA ILE A 130 -8.10 16.71 -7.53
C ILE A 130 -8.08 16.02 -8.89
N PHE A 131 -8.53 14.77 -8.95
CA PHE A 131 -8.48 13.98 -10.19
C PHE A 131 -9.46 14.47 -11.24
N ALA A 132 -10.66 14.90 -10.85
CA ALA A 132 -11.62 15.50 -11.75
C ALA A 132 -11.10 16.83 -12.34
N GLU A 133 -10.52 17.70 -11.51
CA GLU A 133 -9.94 18.97 -11.97
C GLU A 133 -8.71 18.79 -12.86
N ALA A 134 -7.94 17.71 -12.64
CA ALA A 134 -6.80 17.35 -13.48
C ALA A 134 -7.24 16.72 -14.82
N GLY A 135 -8.51 16.33 -14.98
CA GLY A 135 -9.03 15.71 -16.19
C GLY A 135 -8.36 14.35 -16.49
N VAL A 136 -8.14 13.52 -15.47
CA VAL A 136 -7.54 12.20 -15.67
C VAL A 136 -8.53 11.23 -16.32
N ASP A 137 -8.02 10.29 -17.13
CA ASP A 137 -8.85 9.27 -17.78
C ASP A 137 -9.19 8.11 -16.83
N TYR A 138 -8.22 7.73 -15.99
CA TYR A 138 -8.34 6.62 -15.05
C TYR A 138 -7.83 6.98 -13.66
N VAL A 139 -8.47 6.41 -12.64
CA VAL A 139 -7.98 6.46 -11.26
C VAL A 139 -7.83 5.04 -10.74
N THR A 140 -6.63 4.69 -10.25
CA THR A 140 -6.43 3.51 -9.42
C THR A 140 -6.64 3.93 -7.96
N LEU A 141 -7.67 3.35 -7.33
CA LEU A 141 -8.21 3.78 -6.05
C LEU A 141 -7.98 2.72 -4.98
N GLU A 142 -7.05 2.96 -4.05
CA GLU A 142 -6.79 2.08 -2.92
C GLU A 142 -7.77 2.32 -1.78
N THR A 143 -8.37 1.24 -1.21
CA THR A 143 -9.16 1.32 0.03
C THR A 143 -8.29 1.68 1.22
N GLY A 144 -8.84 2.43 2.17
CA GLY A 144 -8.15 2.73 3.43
C GLY A 144 -8.15 1.55 4.39
N LEU A 145 -9.34 1.05 4.73
CA LEU A 145 -9.52 -0.03 5.69
C LEU A 145 -10.77 -0.87 5.39
N GLY A 146 -10.56 -2.17 5.17
CA GLY A 146 -11.64 -3.10 4.85
C GLY A 146 -12.07 -3.00 3.40
N GLY A 147 -13.31 -2.63 3.15
CA GLY A 147 -13.94 -2.44 1.85
C GLY A 147 -15.39 -1.99 2.02
N ARG A 148 -16.27 -2.84 2.57
CA ARG A 148 -17.72 -2.62 2.66
C ARG A 148 -18.12 -1.24 3.19
N MET A 149 -17.44 -0.73 4.19
CA MET A 149 -17.71 0.56 4.84
C MET A 149 -16.55 1.55 4.62
N ASP A 150 -15.69 1.30 3.64
CA ASP A 150 -14.63 2.23 3.28
C ASP A 150 -15.20 3.40 2.47
N ALA A 151 -14.70 4.62 2.70
CA ALA A 151 -15.19 5.80 1.99
C ALA A 151 -15.06 5.66 0.47
N THR A 152 -14.02 4.96 0.00
CA THR A 152 -13.78 4.72 -1.43
C THR A 152 -14.89 3.89 -2.10
N THR A 153 -15.65 3.10 -1.32
CA THR A 153 -16.79 2.30 -1.80
C THR A 153 -18.03 3.17 -2.11
N ALA A 154 -17.96 4.46 -1.83
CA ALA A 154 -18.94 5.41 -2.33
C ALA A 154 -18.88 5.63 -3.87
N VAL A 155 -17.78 5.18 -4.53
CA VAL A 155 -17.71 5.09 -5.99
C VAL A 155 -18.51 3.88 -6.46
N GLU A 156 -19.64 4.13 -7.12
CA GLU A 156 -20.62 3.08 -7.47
C GLU A 156 -20.36 2.42 -8.82
N ASN A 157 -19.54 3.00 -9.69
CA ASN A 157 -19.33 2.55 -11.06
C ASN A 157 -17.84 2.32 -11.40
N PRO A 158 -17.08 1.52 -10.63
CA PRO A 158 -15.73 1.16 -11.02
C PRO A 158 -15.76 0.29 -12.28
N VAL A 159 -14.73 0.36 -13.13
CA VAL A 159 -14.61 -0.51 -14.30
C VAL A 159 -14.07 -1.91 -13.95
N ALA A 160 -13.39 -2.03 -12.82
CA ALA A 160 -12.99 -3.31 -12.22
C ALA A 160 -12.77 -3.14 -10.71
N CYS A 161 -12.97 -4.24 -9.98
CA CYS A 161 -12.58 -4.40 -8.59
C CYS A 161 -11.39 -5.36 -8.52
N VAL A 162 -10.39 -5.04 -7.69
CA VAL A 162 -9.22 -5.90 -7.48
C VAL A 162 -9.07 -6.20 -6.00
N ILE A 163 -8.94 -7.47 -5.63
CA ILE A 163 -8.72 -7.86 -4.24
C ILE A 163 -7.37 -8.59 -4.14
N THR A 164 -6.41 -7.92 -3.51
CA THR A 164 -5.06 -8.46 -3.31
C THR A 164 -5.03 -9.47 -2.17
N SER A 165 -3.86 -9.90 -1.70
CA SER A 165 -3.75 -10.90 -0.64
C SER A 165 -4.56 -10.51 0.61
N ILE A 166 -5.16 -11.52 1.24
CA ILE A 166 -5.92 -11.39 2.48
C ILE A 166 -5.19 -12.18 3.57
N SER A 167 -4.96 -11.52 4.70
CA SER A 167 -4.37 -12.10 5.90
C SER A 167 -4.95 -11.43 7.15
N LEU A 168 -4.63 -11.94 8.33
CA LEU A 168 -5.06 -11.35 9.58
C LEU A 168 -4.40 -9.98 9.77
N ASP A 169 -5.21 -8.94 9.82
CA ASP A 169 -4.82 -7.57 10.17
C ASP A 169 -6.07 -6.80 10.62
N HIS A 170 -5.89 -5.80 11.45
CA HIS A 170 -6.99 -4.96 11.96
C HIS A 170 -8.18 -5.77 12.51
N MET A 171 -7.88 -6.91 13.20
CA MET A 171 -8.89 -7.88 13.66
C MET A 171 -9.99 -7.25 14.52
N GLN A 172 -9.67 -6.22 15.29
CA GLN A 172 -10.64 -5.46 16.10
C GLN A 172 -11.74 -4.76 15.26
N TYR A 173 -11.51 -4.54 13.96
CA TYR A 173 -12.46 -3.87 13.05
C TYR A 173 -13.03 -4.79 11.98
N LEU A 174 -12.22 -5.72 11.46
CA LEU A 174 -12.56 -6.53 10.28
C LEU A 174 -12.95 -7.97 10.62
N GLY A 175 -12.73 -8.38 11.88
CA GLY A 175 -12.98 -9.75 12.34
C GLY A 175 -11.71 -10.55 12.55
N ASP A 176 -11.85 -11.70 13.19
CA ASP A 176 -10.79 -12.54 13.73
C ASP A 176 -10.46 -13.77 12.85
N THR A 177 -11.03 -13.83 11.66
CA THR A 177 -10.76 -14.90 10.67
C THR A 177 -10.53 -14.33 9.28
N VAL A 178 -9.76 -15.04 8.45
CA VAL A 178 -9.50 -14.69 7.04
C VAL A 178 -10.82 -14.55 6.28
N ALA A 179 -11.79 -15.45 6.48
CA ALA A 179 -13.09 -15.39 5.84
C ALA A 179 -13.89 -14.12 6.20
N LYS A 180 -13.87 -13.66 7.46
CA LYS A 180 -14.53 -12.41 7.86
C LYS A 180 -13.86 -11.20 7.21
N ILE A 181 -12.53 -11.15 7.23
CA ILE A 181 -11.75 -10.09 6.59
C ILE A 181 -12.00 -10.07 5.09
N ALA A 182 -12.06 -11.26 4.45
CA ALA A 182 -12.43 -11.40 3.03
C ALA A 182 -13.82 -10.82 2.74
N GLY A 183 -14.80 -11.10 3.61
CA GLY A 183 -16.16 -10.56 3.49
C GLY A 183 -16.23 -9.04 3.55
N GLU A 184 -15.42 -8.41 4.42
CA GLU A 184 -15.31 -6.95 4.48
C GLU A 184 -14.69 -6.37 3.20
N LYS A 185 -13.64 -7.02 2.67
CA LYS A 185 -12.95 -6.57 1.46
C LYS A 185 -13.78 -6.83 0.20
N ALA A 186 -14.48 -7.97 0.12
CA ALA A 186 -15.42 -8.28 -0.96
C ALA A 186 -16.60 -7.29 -1.03
N GLY A 187 -16.78 -6.45 -0.01
CA GLY A 187 -17.74 -5.34 -0.02
C GLY A 187 -17.49 -4.28 -1.09
N ILE A 188 -16.31 -4.26 -1.74
CA ILE A 188 -16.06 -3.37 -2.89
C ILE A 188 -16.64 -3.89 -4.21
N ILE A 189 -17.08 -5.16 -4.27
CA ILE A 189 -17.62 -5.77 -5.49
C ILE A 189 -18.97 -5.13 -5.81
N VAL A 190 -19.09 -4.61 -7.03
CA VAL A 190 -20.29 -3.96 -7.55
C VAL A 190 -20.99 -4.87 -8.53
N PRO A 191 -22.34 -4.94 -8.55
CA PRO A 191 -23.09 -5.81 -9.46
C PRO A 191 -22.66 -5.68 -10.92
N GLY A 192 -22.34 -6.81 -11.56
CA GLY A 192 -21.94 -6.90 -12.97
C GLY A 192 -20.53 -6.39 -13.30
N VAL A 193 -19.80 -5.80 -12.34
CA VAL A 193 -18.43 -5.33 -12.52
C VAL A 193 -17.44 -6.48 -12.28
N PRO A 194 -16.44 -6.69 -13.17
CA PRO A 194 -15.46 -7.76 -12.99
C PRO A 194 -14.64 -7.58 -11.71
N VAL A 195 -14.40 -8.70 -11.00
CA VAL A 195 -13.49 -8.75 -9.85
C VAL A 195 -12.32 -9.69 -10.15
N ILE A 196 -11.10 -9.17 -9.95
CA ILE A 196 -9.85 -9.92 -10.05
C ILE A 196 -9.31 -10.09 -8.62
N TYR A 197 -8.93 -11.31 -8.22
CA TYR A 197 -8.54 -11.53 -6.84
C TYR A 197 -7.43 -12.56 -6.67
N ASP A 198 -6.68 -12.41 -5.58
CA ASP A 198 -5.68 -13.38 -5.13
C ASP A 198 -6.38 -14.63 -4.58
N GLY A 199 -6.20 -15.76 -5.25
CA GLY A 199 -6.80 -17.05 -4.93
C GLY A 199 -5.89 -18.00 -4.14
N ASN A 200 -4.81 -17.49 -3.53
CA ASN A 200 -3.87 -18.37 -2.81
C ASN A 200 -4.37 -18.83 -1.44
N ASP A 201 -5.24 -18.05 -0.80
CA ASP A 201 -5.94 -18.47 0.41
C ASP A 201 -7.33 -19.01 0.03
N PRO A 202 -7.62 -20.31 0.30
CA PRO A 202 -8.88 -20.93 -0.14
C PRO A 202 -10.11 -20.35 0.57
N ASP A 203 -10.01 -19.98 1.86
CA ASP A 203 -11.13 -19.45 2.63
C ASP A 203 -11.50 -18.04 2.11
N ALA A 204 -10.49 -17.22 1.82
CA ALA A 204 -10.70 -15.92 1.21
C ALA A 204 -11.28 -16.03 -0.21
N ALA A 205 -10.72 -16.91 -1.03
CA ALA A 205 -11.16 -17.12 -2.40
C ALA A 205 -12.62 -17.58 -2.48
N GLU A 206 -13.07 -18.48 -1.59
CA GLU A 206 -14.45 -18.93 -1.53
C GLU A 206 -15.42 -17.79 -1.22
N VAL A 207 -15.10 -16.95 -0.22
CA VAL A 207 -15.93 -15.80 0.16
C VAL A 207 -16.04 -14.78 -0.98
N ILE A 208 -14.92 -14.46 -1.65
CA ILE A 208 -14.91 -13.51 -2.76
C ILE A 208 -15.74 -14.06 -3.94
N ARG A 209 -15.56 -15.34 -4.28
CA ARG A 209 -16.29 -16.00 -5.37
C ARG A 209 -17.79 -16.03 -5.09
N ALA A 210 -18.20 -16.43 -3.88
CA ALA A 210 -19.60 -16.44 -3.48
C ALA A 210 -20.23 -15.03 -3.56
N ARG A 211 -19.50 -14.00 -3.14
CA ARG A 211 -19.99 -12.62 -3.24
C ARG A 211 -20.10 -12.14 -4.69
N ALA A 212 -19.15 -12.49 -5.54
CA ALA A 212 -19.21 -12.16 -6.96
C ALA A 212 -20.39 -12.85 -7.65
N GLU A 213 -20.63 -14.13 -7.35
CA GLU A 213 -21.77 -14.89 -7.87
C GLU A 213 -23.11 -14.28 -7.44
N GLU A 214 -23.26 -13.91 -6.14
CA GLU A 214 -24.44 -13.21 -5.61
C GLU A 214 -24.76 -11.94 -6.40
N LEU A 215 -23.71 -11.19 -6.81
CA LEU A 215 -23.85 -9.94 -7.52
C LEU A 215 -23.85 -10.06 -9.05
N GLY A 216 -23.74 -11.29 -9.59
CA GLY A 216 -23.62 -11.51 -11.02
C GLY A 216 -22.36 -10.90 -11.63
N SER A 217 -21.30 -10.75 -10.85
CA SER A 217 -20.03 -10.15 -11.24
C SER A 217 -19.08 -11.22 -11.78
N PRO A 218 -18.48 -11.04 -12.97
CA PRO A 218 -17.43 -11.94 -13.45
C PRO A 218 -16.24 -11.97 -12.50
N ALA A 219 -15.83 -13.18 -12.07
CA ALA A 219 -14.77 -13.36 -11.09
C ALA A 219 -13.55 -14.05 -11.72
N TYR A 220 -12.36 -13.45 -11.54
CA TYR A 220 -11.10 -13.92 -12.12
C TYR A 220 -10.08 -14.17 -11.02
N GLU A 221 -9.85 -15.44 -10.74
CA GLU A 221 -8.89 -15.90 -9.75
C GLU A 221 -7.47 -15.88 -10.33
N VAL A 222 -6.50 -15.41 -9.55
CA VAL A 222 -5.07 -15.45 -9.88
C VAL A 222 -4.34 -16.17 -8.75
N LYS A 223 -3.51 -17.17 -9.09
CA LYS A 223 -2.75 -17.99 -8.13
C LYS A 223 -1.26 -17.89 -8.38
N ARG A 224 -0.47 -18.21 -7.36
CA ARG A 224 1.00 -18.36 -7.50
C ARG A 224 1.38 -19.40 -8.55
N SER A 225 0.57 -20.45 -8.72
CA SER A 225 0.77 -21.48 -9.75
C SER A 225 0.68 -20.94 -11.18
N ASP A 226 0.04 -19.79 -11.37
CA ASP A 226 -0.08 -19.14 -12.68
C ASP A 226 1.18 -18.33 -13.03
N THR A 227 2.11 -18.20 -12.08
CA THR A 227 3.37 -17.49 -12.25
C THR A 227 4.56 -18.42 -12.03
N GLU A 228 5.64 -18.20 -12.76
CA GLU A 228 6.91 -18.89 -12.59
C GLU A 228 8.04 -17.87 -12.51
N VAL A 229 8.75 -17.82 -11.38
CA VAL A 229 9.95 -16.98 -11.23
C VAL A 229 11.10 -17.65 -11.98
N LEU A 230 11.60 -16.98 -13.01
CA LEU A 230 12.69 -17.47 -13.85
C LEU A 230 14.05 -16.97 -13.34
N ARG A 231 14.10 -15.74 -12.84
CA ARG A 231 15.31 -15.13 -12.28
C ARG A 231 14.93 -14.18 -11.15
N ASN A 232 15.70 -14.21 -10.05
CA ASN A 232 15.60 -13.25 -8.97
C ASN A 232 17.00 -12.72 -8.62
N THR A 233 17.19 -11.42 -8.73
CA THR A 233 18.47 -10.74 -8.50
C THR A 233 18.27 -9.48 -7.69
N SER A 234 19.34 -8.85 -7.24
CA SER A 234 19.30 -7.53 -6.59
C SER A 234 18.79 -6.39 -7.51
N ALA A 235 18.70 -6.62 -8.82
CA ALA A 235 18.19 -5.64 -9.80
C ALA A 235 16.69 -5.83 -10.12
N GLY A 236 16.11 -7.01 -9.82
CA GLY A 236 14.71 -7.30 -10.08
C GLY A 236 14.43 -8.77 -10.32
N ILE A 237 13.18 -9.07 -10.64
CA ILE A 237 12.66 -10.42 -10.86
C ILE A 237 12.14 -10.54 -12.30
N ASP A 238 12.58 -11.59 -13.01
CA ASP A 238 11.95 -12.03 -14.25
C ASP A 238 11.03 -13.22 -13.96
N PHE A 239 9.80 -13.14 -14.47
CA PHE A 239 8.81 -14.20 -14.29
C PHE A 239 7.94 -14.38 -15.53
N ALA A 240 7.41 -15.58 -15.71
CA ALA A 240 6.37 -15.87 -16.69
C ALA A 240 5.00 -15.84 -16.01
N PHE A 241 3.99 -15.26 -16.68
CA PHE A 241 2.59 -15.36 -16.28
C PHE A 241 1.87 -16.26 -17.27
N ARG A 242 1.55 -17.49 -16.84
CA ARG A 242 1.03 -18.56 -17.69
C ARG A 242 -0.48 -18.50 -17.80
N ASN A 243 -0.98 -17.89 -18.84
CA ASN A 243 -2.40 -17.94 -19.22
C ASN A 243 -2.55 -17.89 -20.76
N GLU A 244 -3.77 -18.05 -21.26
CA GLU A 244 -4.05 -18.08 -22.70
C GLU A 244 -3.73 -16.74 -23.39
N TYR A 245 -3.86 -15.62 -22.68
CA TYR A 245 -3.62 -14.29 -23.22
C TYR A 245 -2.14 -13.95 -23.35
N TYR A 246 -1.38 -14.12 -22.27
CA TYR A 246 0.04 -13.81 -22.22
C TYR A 246 0.93 -14.96 -22.72
N LYS A 247 0.40 -16.19 -22.78
CA LYS A 247 1.10 -17.43 -23.19
C LYS A 247 2.38 -17.61 -22.35
N ASP A 248 3.53 -17.62 -23.05
CA ASP A 248 4.86 -17.81 -22.43
C ASP A 248 5.63 -16.48 -22.31
N MET A 249 4.94 -15.36 -22.22
CA MET A 249 5.60 -14.06 -22.09
C MET A 249 6.32 -13.94 -20.76
N VAL A 250 7.54 -13.41 -20.82
CA VAL A 250 8.37 -13.12 -19.65
C VAL A 250 8.26 -11.64 -19.32
N PHE A 251 7.89 -11.34 -18.08
CA PHE A 251 7.84 -9.99 -17.53
C PHE A 251 9.01 -9.76 -16.58
N SER A 252 9.51 -8.53 -16.55
CA SER A 252 10.53 -8.10 -15.59
C SER A 252 9.93 -7.06 -14.67
N ILE A 253 10.13 -7.20 -13.35
CA ILE A 253 9.74 -6.21 -12.35
C ILE A 253 10.97 -5.68 -11.62
N PRO A 254 11.06 -4.36 -11.34
CA PRO A 254 12.21 -3.76 -10.67
C PRO A 254 12.12 -3.88 -9.14
N PHE A 255 11.69 -5.04 -8.66
CA PHE A 255 11.52 -5.35 -7.25
C PHE A 255 12.23 -6.66 -6.90
N ILE A 256 12.79 -6.75 -5.70
CA ILE A 256 13.56 -7.90 -5.23
C ILE A 256 12.71 -8.92 -4.46
N ALA A 257 11.52 -8.51 -4.00
CA ALA A 257 10.64 -9.34 -3.20
C ALA A 257 9.64 -10.12 -4.07
N LYS A 258 9.59 -11.43 -3.88
CA LYS A 258 8.76 -12.35 -4.68
C LYS A 258 7.26 -12.06 -4.60
N TYR A 259 6.76 -11.47 -3.51
CA TYR A 259 5.35 -11.10 -3.40
C TYR A 259 4.92 -10.05 -4.45
N GLN A 260 5.85 -9.28 -4.98
CA GLN A 260 5.55 -8.33 -6.04
C GLN A 260 5.18 -9.00 -7.38
N VAL A 261 5.58 -10.27 -7.57
CA VAL A 261 5.15 -11.07 -8.73
C VAL A 261 3.63 -11.27 -8.70
N MET A 262 3.05 -11.58 -7.52
CA MET A 262 1.60 -11.68 -7.39
C MET A 262 0.88 -10.35 -7.59
N ASN A 263 1.41 -9.25 -7.03
CA ASN A 263 0.83 -7.92 -7.22
C ASN A 263 0.84 -7.52 -8.71
N SER A 264 1.94 -7.81 -9.43
CA SER A 264 2.02 -7.57 -10.87
C SER A 264 1.12 -8.50 -11.68
N ALA A 265 0.96 -9.77 -11.27
CA ALA A 265 0.07 -10.72 -11.93
C ALA A 265 -1.42 -10.31 -11.80
N LEU A 266 -1.83 -9.78 -10.64
CA LEU A 266 -3.16 -9.19 -10.46
C LEU A 266 -3.38 -7.98 -11.38
N ALA A 267 -2.37 -7.10 -11.49
CA ALA A 267 -2.43 -5.97 -12.42
C ALA A 267 -2.51 -6.44 -13.88
N LEU A 268 -1.66 -7.39 -14.29
CA LEU A 268 -1.69 -8.00 -15.62
C LEU A 268 -3.07 -8.63 -15.93
N LYS A 269 -3.63 -9.40 -14.99
CA LYS A 269 -4.96 -9.99 -15.17
C LYS A 269 -6.05 -8.92 -15.27
N THR A 270 -5.93 -7.84 -14.54
CA THR A 270 -6.87 -6.71 -14.63
C THR A 270 -6.81 -6.05 -16.01
N ILE A 271 -5.62 -5.81 -16.54
CA ILE A 271 -5.44 -5.26 -17.89
C ILE A 271 -6.00 -6.22 -18.95
N GLU A 272 -5.75 -7.53 -18.83
CA GLU A 272 -6.34 -8.55 -19.71
C GLU A 272 -7.87 -8.50 -19.70
N VAL A 273 -8.50 -8.44 -18.52
CA VAL A 273 -9.96 -8.40 -18.39
C VAL A 273 -10.56 -7.12 -18.99
N LEU A 274 -9.82 -6.00 -18.90
CA LEU A 274 -10.26 -4.69 -19.36
C LEU A 274 -9.92 -4.38 -20.84
N GLN A 275 -9.46 -5.33 -21.65
CA GLN A 275 -9.06 -5.10 -23.06
C GLN A 275 -10.11 -4.40 -23.92
N ASN A 276 -11.41 -4.61 -23.63
CA ASN A 276 -12.49 -3.94 -24.35
C ASN A 276 -12.73 -2.50 -23.88
N VAL A 277 -12.07 -2.08 -22.79
CA VAL A 277 -12.22 -0.77 -22.14
C VAL A 277 -10.92 0.03 -22.25
N ILE A 278 -9.77 -0.64 -22.23
CA ILE A 278 -8.41 -0.10 -22.26
C ILE A 278 -7.74 -0.56 -23.55
N SER A 279 -7.26 0.38 -24.37
CA SER A 279 -6.42 0.07 -25.52
C SER A 279 -4.96 0.12 -25.11
N VAL A 280 -4.28 -1.02 -25.05
CA VAL A 280 -2.88 -1.13 -24.66
C VAL A 280 -2.20 -2.23 -25.46
N SER A 281 -1.00 -1.96 -25.99
CA SER A 281 -0.19 -2.96 -26.67
C SER A 281 0.62 -3.80 -25.68
N MET A 282 1.08 -4.98 -26.12
CA MET A 282 1.96 -5.83 -25.32
C MET A 282 3.27 -5.12 -24.95
N ASP A 283 3.85 -4.34 -25.83
CA ASP A 283 5.07 -3.58 -25.56
C ASP A 283 4.84 -2.55 -24.45
N GLN A 284 3.71 -1.84 -24.47
CA GLN A 284 3.33 -0.89 -23.42
C GLN A 284 3.11 -1.59 -22.07
N ILE A 285 2.49 -2.79 -22.06
CA ILE A 285 2.36 -3.60 -20.84
C ILE A 285 3.74 -3.95 -20.30
N HIS A 286 4.66 -4.45 -21.13
CA HIS A 286 6.03 -4.78 -20.71
C HIS A 286 6.77 -3.56 -20.14
N VAL A 287 6.73 -2.43 -20.85
CA VAL A 287 7.39 -1.20 -20.39
C VAL A 287 6.77 -0.70 -19.09
N GLY A 288 5.44 -0.69 -18.97
CA GLY A 288 4.73 -0.26 -17.78
C GLY A 288 5.07 -1.13 -16.55
N ILE A 289 5.03 -2.46 -16.70
CA ILE A 289 5.39 -3.40 -15.62
C ILE A 289 6.86 -3.22 -15.22
N ALA A 290 7.79 -3.13 -16.18
CA ALA A 290 9.22 -2.95 -15.91
C ALA A 290 9.55 -1.54 -15.37
N GLY A 291 8.76 -0.55 -15.72
CA GLY A 291 8.91 0.84 -15.28
C GLY A 291 8.36 1.15 -13.90
N THR A 292 7.52 0.27 -13.34
CA THR A 292 6.80 0.52 -12.08
C THR A 292 7.74 0.87 -10.92
N ARG A 293 7.38 1.89 -10.15
CA ARG A 293 8.07 2.29 -8.92
C ARG A 293 7.09 2.34 -7.77
N TRP A 294 7.46 1.78 -6.63
CA TRP A 294 6.64 1.85 -5.43
C TRP A 294 7.50 1.96 -4.18
N GLN A 295 7.18 2.92 -3.32
CA GLN A 295 8.01 3.27 -2.18
C GLN A 295 7.73 2.38 -0.96
N GLY A 296 8.77 2.13 -0.14
CA GLY A 296 8.66 1.45 1.15
C GLY A 296 8.26 -0.03 1.07
N ARG A 297 8.50 -0.68 -0.07
CA ARG A 297 8.27 -2.12 -0.28
C ARG A 297 9.52 -2.79 -0.83
N MET A 298 10.39 -3.24 0.07
CA MET A 298 11.73 -3.75 -0.26
C MET A 298 12.48 -2.79 -1.20
N GLU A 299 12.34 -1.50 -0.90
CA GLU A 299 12.92 -0.42 -1.70
C GLU A 299 14.40 -0.24 -1.35
N THR A 300 15.27 -0.29 -2.34
CA THR A 300 16.67 0.09 -2.18
C THR A 300 16.80 1.61 -2.21
N VAL A 301 17.07 2.22 -1.05
CA VAL A 301 17.16 3.69 -0.88
C VAL A 301 18.58 4.23 -0.98
N LEU A 302 19.59 3.40 -0.66
CA LEU A 302 21.02 3.65 -0.80
C LEU A 302 21.72 2.31 -1.15
N PRO A 303 22.96 2.29 -1.62
CA PRO A 303 23.68 1.06 -1.87
C PRO A 303 23.75 0.16 -0.63
N GLY A 304 23.17 -1.04 -0.73
CA GLY A 304 23.10 -2.00 0.36
C GLY A 304 22.17 -1.60 1.52
N VAL A 305 21.21 -0.68 1.30
CA VAL A 305 20.21 -0.26 2.27
C VAL A 305 18.81 -0.44 1.70
N ILE A 306 18.02 -1.29 2.34
CA ILE A 306 16.67 -1.63 1.95
C ILE A 306 15.70 -1.20 3.05
N VAL A 307 14.62 -0.53 2.67
CA VAL A 307 13.51 -0.19 3.56
C VAL A 307 12.27 -0.99 3.19
N ASP A 308 11.56 -1.49 4.20
CA ASP A 308 10.30 -2.20 4.01
C ASP A 308 9.28 -1.88 5.10
N GLY A 309 8.07 -1.60 4.69
CA GLY A 309 6.96 -1.28 5.60
C GLY A 309 6.24 -2.51 6.18
N ALA A 310 6.85 -3.69 6.23
CA ALA A 310 6.29 -4.87 6.88
C ALA A 310 5.97 -4.57 8.36
N HIS A 311 4.71 -4.76 8.75
CA HIS A 311 4.19 -4.37 10.06
C HIS A 311 3.07 -5.29 10.58
N ASN A 312 2.86 -6.41 9.92
CA ASN A 312 1.96 -7.50 10.32
C ASN A 312 2.64 -8.85 10.02
N GLU A 313 2.06 -9.93 10.52
CA GLU A 313 2.61 -11.28 10.42
C GLU A 313 2.96 -11.66 8.96
N ASP A 314 2.00 -11.56 8.03
CA ASP A 314 2.23 -11.89 6.61
C ASP A 314 3.31 -10.98 5.98
N GLY A 315 3.31 -9.68 6.28
CA GLY A 315 4.34 -8.75 5.80
C GLY A 315 5.75 -9.14 6.28
N VAL A 316 5.86 -9.53 7.56
CA VAL A 316 7.14 -9.97 8.15
C VAL A 316 7.59 -11.30 7.57
N GLU A 317 6.69 -12.26 7.34
CA GLU A 317 7.03 -13.50 6.63
C GLU A 317 7.61 -13.21 5.24
N LYS A 318 7.01 -12.28 4.48
CA LYS A 318 7.52 -11.88 3.16
C LYS A 318 8.87 -11.15 3.23
N PHE A 319 9.07 -10.34 4.26
CA PHE A 319 10.37 -9.74 4.57
C PHE A 319 11.42 -10.82 4.80
N VAL A 320 11.13 -11.76 5.71
CA VAL A 320 12.05 -12.85 6.07
C VAL A 320 12.38 -13.72 4.86
N GLU A 321 11.39 -14.16 4.06
CA GLU A 321 11.62 -14.89 2.79
C GLU A 321 12.64 -14.17 1.88
N THR A 322 12.60 -12.83 1.85
CA THR A 322 13.53 -12.06 1.02
C THR A 322 14.90 -11.91 1.69
N ALA A 323 14.95 -11.64 3.00
CA ALA A 323 16.19 -11.45 3.75
C ALA A 323 17.03 -12.74 3.83
N GLU A 324 16.41 -13.93 3.89
CA GLU A 324 17.09 -15.23 3.83
C GLU A 324 17.93 -15.42 2.57
N HIS A 325 17.53 -14.82 1.47
CA HIS A 325 18.31 -14.85 0.24
C HIS A 325 19.64 -14.10 0.42
N PHE A 326 19.56 -12.88 0.94
CA PHE A 326 20.73 -12.02 1.15
C PHE A 326 21.63 -12.48 2.28
N GLN A 327 21.09 -13.14 3.31
CA GLN A 327 21.89 -13.71 4.41
C GLN A 327 22.95 -14.71 3.93
N LYS A 328 22.74 -15.35 2.77
CA LYS A 328 23.70 -16.30 2.16
C LYS A 328 24.85 -15.59 1.43
N GLU A 329 24.67 -14.31 1.12
CA GLU A 329 25.59 -13.53 0.30
C GLU A 329 26.44 -12.56 1.12
N CYS A 330 25.87 -11.99 2.20
CA CYS A 330 26.54 -10.96 3.00
C CYS A 330 26.00 -10.90 4.44
N PRO A 331 26.77 -10.31 5.39
CA PRO A 331 26.27 -10.02 6.74
C PRO A 331 25.11 -9.05 6.72
N LEU A 332 24.09 -9.31 7.54
CA LEU A 332 22.89 -8.47 7.64
C LEU A 332 22.91 -7.62 8.91
N THR A 333 22.48 -6.38 8.80
CA THR A 333 22.18 -5.46 9.90
C THR A 333 20.68 -5.12 9.85
N LEU A 334 20.04 -5.05 11.01
CA LEU A 334 18.62 -4.67 11.12
C LEU A 334 18.50 -3.34 11.86
N LEU A 335 17.73 -2.41 11.33
CA LEU A 335 17.15 -1.27 12.04
C LEU A 335 15.66 -1.53 12.18
N PHE A 336 15.17 -1.59 13.41
CA PHE A 336 13.79 -1.98 13.71
C PHE A 336 13.06 -0.95 14.58
N SER A 337 11.81 -0.72 14.24
CA SER A 337 10.84 -0.06 15.11
C SER A 337 9.41 -0.47 14.70
N ALA A 338 8.49 -0.47 15.66
CA ALA A 338 7.08 -0.76 15.42
C ALA A 338 6.20 0.16 16.28
N VAL A 339 4.89 0.18 16.03
CA VAL A 339 3.89 0.91 16.81
C VAL A 339 3.09 -0.03 17.71
N ASP A 340 2.49 0.50 18.76
CA ASP A 340 1.88 -0.27 19.87
C ASP A 340 0.62 -1.07 19.47
N ASP A 341 -0.05 -0.70 18.39
CA ASP A 341 -1.23 -1.41 17.86
C ASP A 341 -0.89 -2.63 16.98
N LYS A 342 0.39 -3.02 16.91
CA LYS A 342 0.88 -4.16 16.14
C LYS A 342 1.45 -5.24 17.05
N ASP A 343 1.34 -6.49 16.60
CA ASP A 343 1.95 -7.62 17.33
C ASP A 343 3.45 -7.74 17.02
N TYR A 344 4.22 -6.75 17.50
CA TYR A 344 5.67 -6.71 17.29
C TYR A 344 6.41 -7.82 18.02
N THR A 345 5.79 -8.49 19.01
CA THR A 345 6.39 -9.63 19.70
C THR A 345 6.54 -10.81 18.73
N ASP A 346 5.45 -11.19 18.06
CA ASP A 346 5.46 -12.28 17.09
C ASP A 346 6.29 -11.92 15.87
N MET A 347 6.26 -10.65 15.42
CA MET A 347 7.14 -10.16 14.36
C MET A 347 8.62 -10.38 14.68
N ILE A 348 9.08 -10.01 15.89
CA ILE A 348 10.48 -10.18 16.33
C ILE A 348 10.85 -11.65 16.43
N HIS A 349 9.98 -12.50 16.97
CA HIS A 349 10.21 -13.95 17.04
C HIS A 349 10.35 -14.56 15.64
N THR A 350 9.47 -14.22 14.71
CA THR A 350 9.55 -14.68 13.31
C THR A 350 10.87 -14.27 12.66
N ILE A 351 11.27 -13.01 12.82
CA ILE A 351 12.54 -12.50 12.28
C ILE A 351 13.73 -13.27 12.86
N CYS A 352 13.84 -13.38 14.19
CA CYS A 352 15.00 -14.00 14.86
C CYS A 352 15.06 -15.51 14.68
N SER A 353 13.92 -16.18 14.44
CA SER A 353 13.89 -17.63 14.22
C SER A 353 14.57 -18.07 12.91
N ARG A 354 14.69 -17.15 11.94
CA ARG A 354 15.15 -17.47 10.58
C ARG A 354 16.35 -16.65 10.13
N ILE A 355 16.52 -15.43 10.67
CA ILE A 355 17.58 -14.51 10.25
C ILE A 355 18.58 -14.28 11.40
N THR A 356 19.86 -14.40 11.08
CA THR A 356 20.97 -14.03 11.98
C THR A 356 21.54 -12.68 11.53
N PHE A 357 21.50 -11.68 12.42
CA PHE A 357 22.04 -10.36 12.15
C PHE A 357 23.42 -10.18 12.80
N ARG A 358 24.33 -9.45 12.10
CA ARG A 358 25.56 -8.91 12.67
C ARG A 358 25.24 -8.00 13.84
N GLN A 359 24.22 -7.15 13.69
CA GLN A 359 23.72 -6.19 14.68
C GLN A 359 22.25 -5.92 14.45
N VAL A 360 21.50 -5.78 15.53
CA VAL A 360 20.17 -5.19 15.57
C VAL A 360 20.26 -3.84 16.24
N VAL A 361 19.83 -2.78 15.56
CA VAL A 361 19.64 -1.44 16.13
C VAL A 361 18.14 -1.23 16.29
N VAL A 362 17.70 -0.81 17.46
CA VAL A 362 16.28 -0.53 17.72
C VAL A 362 16.07 0.94 18.04
N THR A 363 14.97 1.50 17.56
CA THR A 363 14.60 2.91 17.76
C THR A 363 13.10 3.04 17.99
N SER A 364 12.64 4.24 18.29
CA SER A 364 11.22 4.54 18.56
C SER A 364 10.65 5.47 17.51
N VAL A 365 9.44 5.12 17.00
CA VAL A 365 8.68 5.93 16.01
C VAL A 365 7.20 6.00 16.38
N GLY A 366 6.45 6.90 15.75
CA GLY A 366 4.98 6.84 15.74
C GLY A 366 4.25 7.75 16.73
N GLY A 367 4.90 8.74 17.32
CA GLY A 367 4.26 9.75 18.16
C GLY A 367 3.45 9.15 19.32
N TYR A 368 2.13 9.35 19.35
CA TYR A 368 1.26 8.83 20.43
C TYR A 368 1.15 7.29 20.47
N ARG A 369 1.55 6.57 19.43
CA ARG A 369 1.63 5.11 19.38
C ARG A 369 3.05 4.58 19.54
N GLN A 370 3.94 5.42 20.03
CA GLN A 370 5.34 5.10 20.24
C GLN A 370 5.51 3.98 21.27
N VAL A 371 6.38 3.03 20.95
CA VAL A 371 6.87 2.00 21.87
C VAL A 371 8.31 2.33 22.24
N PRO A 372 8.69 2.31 23.53
CA PRO A 372 10.07 2.52 23.94
C PRO A 372 11.03 1.51 23.28
N ALA A 373 12.15 1.98 22.76
CA ALA A 373 13.11 1.13 22.03
C ALA A 373 13.71 0.02 22.93
N GLU A 374 13.84 0.26 24.22
CA GLU A 374 14.29 -0.75 25.20
C GLU A 374 13.38 -2.00 25.22
N ARG A 375 12.09 -1.82 24.95
CA ARG A 375 11.16 -2.96 24.88
C ARG A 375 11.49 -3.86 23.70
N PHE A 376 11.81 -3.30 22.55
CA PHE A 376 12.26 -4.07 21.40
C PHE A 376 13.61 -4.75 21.67
N ALA A 377 14.57 -4.02 22.29
CA ALA A 377 15.86 -4.59 22.63
C ALA A 377 15.75 -5.83 23.53
N LYS A 378 14.87 -5.76 24.53
CA LYS A 378 14.57 -6.90 25.41
C LYS A 378 14.03 -8.09 24.61
N LEU A 379 13.01 -7.86 23.75
CA LEU A 379 12.39 -8.92 22.95
C LEU A 379 13.39 -9.55 21.96
N PHE A 380 14.19 -8.74 21.26
CA PHE A 380 15.23 -9.26 20.36
C PHE A 380 16.28 -10.12 21.11
N THR A 381 16.68 -9.69 22.31
CA THR A 381 17.60 -10.45 23.17
C THR A 381 16.98 -11.78 23.62
N GLU A 382 15.73 -11.76 24.05
CA GLU A 382 14.96 -12.95 24.45
C GLU A 382 14.75 -13.90 23.26
N ALA A 383 14.59 -13.37 22.04
CA ALA A 383 14.49 -14.13 20.80
C ALA A 383 15.82 -14.65 20.27
N GLY A 384 16.95 -14.38 20.94
CA GLY A 384 18.27 -14.93 20.64
C GLY A 384 19.16 -14.07 19.74
N ALA A 385 18.83 -12.79 19.53
CA ALA A 385 19.73 -11.87 18.82
C ALA A 385 21.03 -11.67 19.62
N SER A 386 22.20 -11.89 18.98
CA SER A 386 23.51 -11.88 19.63
C SER A 386 24.03 -10.48 19.96
N SER A 387 23.55 -9.45 19.28
CA SER A 387 23.96 -8.06 19.47
C SER A 387 22.80 -7.12 19.20
N VAL A 388 22.37 -6.38 20.23
CA VAL A 388 21.24 -5.43 20.16
C VAL A 388 21.70 -4.11 20.76
N GLU A 389 21.45 -3.01 20.06
CA GLU A 389 21.79 -1.64 20.48
C GLU A 389 20.54 -0.75 20.44
N VAL A 390 20.32 0.02 21.50
CA VAL A 390 19.22 0.98 21.61
C VAL A 390 19.71 2.36 21.21
N VAL A 391 19.05 3.00 20.24
CA VAL A 391 19.29 4.39 19.84
C VAL A 391 17.94 5.06 19.61
N GLU A 392 17.48 5.88 20.53
CA GLU A 392 16.14 6.47 20.52
C GLU A 392 15.85 7.37 19.32
N ASP A 393 16.81 8.20 18.95
CA ASP A 393 16.67 9.13 17.81
C ASP A 393 16.86 8.39 16.47
N VAL A 394 15.89 8.47 15.59
CA VAL A 394 15.86 7.72 14.32
C VAL A 394 17.03 8.10 13.40
N GLU A 395 17.42 9.38 13.32
CA GLU A 395 18.52 9.81 12.46
C GLU A 395 19.85 9.24 12.97
N LYS A 396 20.07 9.28 14.29
CA LYS A 396 21.25 8.66 14.91
C LYS A 396 21.24 7.15 14.79
N ALA A 397 20.06 6.51 14.97
CA ALA A 397 19.90 5.07 14.82
C ALA A 397 20.21 4.63 13.39
N PHE A 398 19.75 5.38 12.40
CA PHE A 398 20.05 5.11 11.00
C PHE A 398 21.55 5.30 10.69
N GLY A 399 22.14 6.40 11.16
CA GLY A 399 23.60 6.63 11.06
C GLY A 399 24.42 5.48 11.69
N ARG A 400 24.03 5.04 12.90
CA ARG A 400 24.67 3.93 13.60
C ARG A 400 24.53 2.60 12.85
N ALA A 401 23.33 2.31 12.31
CA ALA A 401 23.08 1.12 11.52
C ALA A 401 23.89 1.08 10.21
N LEU A 402 24.10 2.25 9.58
CA LEU A 402 24.96 2.40 8.40
C LEU A 402 26.44 2.10 8.73
N GLU A 403 26.94 2.62 9.86
CA GLU A 403 28.31 2.34 10.32
C GLU A 403 28.54 0.84 10.52
N VAL A 404 27.60 0.18 11.21
CA VAL A 404 27.71 -1.26 11.53
C VAL A 404 27.56 -2.13 10.28
N LYS A 405 26.68 -1.73 9.35
CA LYS A 405 26.53 -2.40 8.05
C LYS A 405 27.89 -2.53 7.36
N GLY A 406 28.71 -1.47 7.40
CA GLY A 406 29.98 -1.42 6.68
C GLY A 406 29.79 -1.48 5.15
N ASP A 407 30.89 -1.73 4.44
CA ASP A 407 30.88 -1.81 2.97
C ASP A 407 30.51 -3.22 2.47
N ASP A 408 30.66 -4.24 3.31
CA ASP A 408 30.47 -5.66 3.00
C ASP A 408 29.10 -6.21 3.35
N GLY A 409 28.26 -5.42 4.04
CA GLY A 409 26.98 -5.85 4.57
C GLY A 409 25.78 -5.19 3.91
N MET A 410 24.59 -5.66 4.31
CA MET A 410 23.30 -5.09 3.93
C MET A 410 22.54 -4.65 5.19
N LEU A 411 21.88 -3.49 5.10
CA LEU A 411 21.01 -2.94 6.13
C LEU A 411 19.55 -3.08 5.69
N PHE A 412 18.74 -3.70 6.54
CA PHE A 412 17.29 -3.67 6.43
C PHE A 412 16.68 -2.77 7.50
N CYS A 413 15.77 -1.88 7.10
CA CYS A 413 15.01 -1.02 7.98
C CYS A 413 13.53 -1.42 7.90
N VAL A 414 12.98 -1.99 8.97
CA VAL A 414 11.71 -2.75 8.94
C VAL A 414 10.90 -2.56 10.21
N GLY A 415 9.62 -2.87 10.15
CA GLY A 415 8.68 -2.97 11.28
C GLY A 415 7.61 -1.89 11.30
N SER A 416 7.80 -0.77 10.58
CA SER A 416 6.80 0.29 10.49
C SER A 416 6.96 1.15 9.25
N LEU A 417 5.85 1.56 8.64
CA LEU A 417 5.84 2.59 7.61
C LEU A 417 6.32 3.94 8.12
N TYR A 418 6.12 4.24 9.42
CA TYR A 418 6.66 5.46 10.05
C TYR A 418 8.18 5.46 10.04
N LEU A 419 8.82 4.33 10.39
CA LEU A 419 10.28 4.19 10.32
C LEU A 419 10.79 4.43 8.89
N VAL A 420 10.12 3.82 7.91
CA VAL A 420 10.47 4.03 6.49
C VAL A 420 10.36 5.50 6.11
N GLY A 421 9.29 6.18 6.52
CA GLY A 421 9.08 7.60 6.26
C GLY A 421 10.18 8.48 6.85
N GLU A 422 10.51 8.30 8.14
CA GLU A 422 11.56 9.07 8.82
C GLU A 422 12.94 8.85 8.18
N ILE A 423 13.29 7.61 7.82
CA ILE A 423 14.55 7.30 7.14
C ILE A 423 14.62 7.99 5.76
N LYS A 424 13.53 7.95 4.99
CA LYS A 424 13.49 8.63 3.69
C LYS A 424 13.61 10.14 3.84
N ASP A 425 13.02 10.73 4.88
CA ASP A 425 13.17 12.15 5.17
C ASP A 425 14.62 12.51 5.56
N VAL A 426 15.27 11.70 6.40
CA VAL A 426 16.70 11.84 6.72
C VAL A 426 17.55 11.81 5.45
N ILE A 427 17.32 10.82 4.56
CA ILE A 427 18.07 10.71 3.29
C ILE A 427 17.83 11.94 2.40
N ARG A 428 16.58 12.45 2.33
CA ARG A 428 16.22 13.63 1.55
C ARG A 428 16.92 14.89 2.05
N ARG A 429 16.95 15.09 3.38
CA ARG A 429 17.62 16.24 4.02
C ARG A 429 19.13 16.22 3.78
N ASN A 430 19.75 15.06 3.79
CA ASN A 430 21.20 14.91 3.60
C ASN A 430 21.64 14.98 2.12
N LYS A 431 20.71 14.99 1.16
CA LYS A 431 21.00 15.20 -0.28
C LYS A 431 20.91 16.68 -0.70
N LYS A 432 20.37 17.56 0.15
CA LYS A 432 20.32 19.02 -0.06
C LYS A 432 21.56 19.68 0.52
#